data_4bf2f5539813c7513ce66460f909cb77
#
_entry.id   4bf2f5539813c7513ce66460f909cb77
#
_cell.length_a   1.000
_cell.length_b   1.000
_cell.length_c   1.000
_cell.angle_alpha   90.00
_cell.angle_beta   90.00
_cell.angle_gamma   90.00
#
_symmetry.space_group_name_H-M   'P 1'
#
loop_
_entity.id
_entity.type
_entity.pdbx_description
1 polymer ?
#
loop_
_entity_poly.entity_id
_entity_poly.type
_entity_poly.pdbx_seq_one_letter_code
_entity_poly.pdbx_strand_id
1 'polypeptide(L)'
;MDQKQSHKMATVYRTVMPEHICSHGLRCKDLLRRQGFKVEDKHLTSRKEVEALKALHNVSTVPQIFIDETRIGGFDDLLEYFGKTKRPKGTTTYQPIIVLFSIGLLLAFAITWLKFNTIFNFKTIEWFISISMVLL
;
A
#
# COMPACT_ATOMS: atom_id res chain seq x y z
N MET A 1 -39.65 -16.18 -8.02
CA MET A 1 -39.62 -14.71 -8.24
C MET A 1 -38.21 -14.40 -8.72
N ASP A 2 -38.03 -14.42 -10.05
CA ASP A 2 -36.75 -14.13 -10.68
C ASP A 2 -36.47 -12.63 -10.54
N GLN A 3 -35.57 -12.29 -9.66
CA GLN A 3 -34.98 -10.96 -9.64
C GLN A 3 -34.14 -10.85 -10.92
N LYS A 4 -34.72 -10.27 -11.95
CA LYS A 4 -34.04 -9.72 -13.12
C LYS A 4 -33.00 -8.73 -12.62
N GLN A 5 -31.79 -9.25 -12.28
CA GLN A 5 -30.64 -8.41 -12.00
C GLN A 5 -30.36 -7.63 -13.31
N SER A 6 -30.81 -6.39 -13.35
CA SER A 6 -30.37 -5.43 -14.33
C SER A 6 -28.84 -5.34 -14.21
N HIS A 7 -28.14 -6.06 -15.08
CA HIS A 7 -26.67 -6.02 -15.13
C HIS A 7 -26.31 -4.64 -15.64
N LYS A 8 -26.02 -3.75 -14.69
CA LYS A 8 -25.49 -2.43 -15.02
C LYS A 8 -24.21 -2.61 -15.83
N MET A 9 -24.14 -1.96 -16.98
CA MET A 9 -22.97 -2.02 -17.86
C MET A 9 -21.94 -0.98 -17.42
N ALA A 10 -20.68 -1.39 -17.40
CA ALA A 10 -19.57 -0.48 -17.15
C ALA A 10 -18.51 -0.64 -18.24
N THR A 11 -18.08 0.46 -18.84
CA THR A 11 -17.02 0.48 -19.85
C THR A 11 -15.75 1.04 -19.24
N VAL A 12 -14.64 0.35 -19.39
CA VAL A 12 -13.33 0.73 -18.89
C VAL A 12 -12.37 0.95 -20.06
N TYR A 13 -11.94 2.17 -20.27
CA TYR A 13 -10.89 2.51 -21.23
C TYR A 13 -9.54 2.47 -20.53
N ARG A 14 -8.65 1.57 -20.91
CA ARG A 14 -7.32 1.44 -20.33
C ARG A 14 -6.23 1.26 -21.37
N THR A 15 -5.03 1.69 -21.05
CA THR A 15 -3.86 1.50 -21.91
C THR A 15 -3.36 0.07 -21.82
N VAL A 16 -3.16 -0.53 -22.98
CA VAL A 16 -2.54 -1.86 -23.15
C VAL A 16 -1.53 -1.75 -24.28
N MET A 17 -0.32 -1.35 -23.91
CA MET A 17 0.83 -1.30 -24.85
C MET A 17 1.83 -2.38 -24.46
N PRO A 18 2.66 -2.89 -25.40
CA PRO A 18 3.69 -3.89 -25.09
C PRO A 18 4.63 -3.46 -23.95
N GLU A 19 4.93 -2.16 -23.89
CA GLU A 19 5.82 -1.56 -22.90
C GLU A 19 5.12 -1.15 -21.61
N HIS A 20 3.78 -1.04 -21.61
CA HIS A 20 3.04 -0.52 -20.46
C HIS A 20 1.62 -1.06 -20.37
N ILE A 21 1.37 -1.86 -19.36
CA ILE A 21 0.02 -2.31 -19.00
C ILE A 21 -0.49 -1.49 -17.81
N CYS A 22 -1.61 -0.81 -17.99
CA CYS A 22 -2.19 0.03 -16.95
C CYS A 22 -2.72 -0.81 -15.78
N SER A 23 -1.97 -0.86 -14.67
CA SER A 23 -2.36 -1.58 -13.45
C SER A 23 -3.62 -1.01 -12.78
N HIS A 24 -3.82 0.30 -12.86
CA HIS A 24 -5.03 0.94 -12.35
C HIS A 24 -6.28 0.51 -13.13
N GLY A 25 -6.18 0.36 -14.45
CA GLY A 25 -7.28 -0.15 -15.27
C GLY A 25 -7.68 -1.58 -14.91
N LEU A 26 -6.72 -2.45 -14.59
CA LEU A 26 -7.01 -3.81 -14.12
C LEU A 26 -7.75 -3.80 -12.78
N ARG A 27 -7.33 -2.94 -11.85
CA ARG A 27 -8.01 -2.77 -10.56
C ARG A 27 -9.43 -2.24 -10.70
N CYS A 28 -9.67 -1.31 -11.65
CA CYS A 28 -11.02 -0.83 -11.96
C CYS A 28 -11.92 -1.97 -12.42
N LYS A 29 -11.43 -2.77 -13.36
CA LYS A 29 -12.14 -3.93 -13.91
C LYS A 29 -12.50 -4.95 -12.84
N ASP A 30 -11.55 -5.30 -11.97
CA ASP A 30 -11.76 -6.22 -10.88
C ASP A 30 -12.79 -5.67 -9.86
N LEU A 31 -12.67 -4.41 -9.50
CA LEU A 31 -13.61 -3.76 -8.59
C LEU A 31 -15.04 -3.75 -9.15
N LEU A 32 -15.22 -3.37 -10.40
CA LEU A 32 -16.52 -3.35 -11.06
C LEU A 32 -17.16 -4.74 -11.13
N ARG A 33 -16.38 -5.78 -11.47
CA ARG A 33 -16.85 -7.16 -11.49
C ARG A 33 -17.32 -7.64 -10.11
N ARG A 34 -16.57 -7.31 -9.05
CA ARG A 34 -16.96 -7.63 -7.67
C ARG A 34 -18.23 -6.92 -7.23
N GLN A 35 -18.56 -5.79 -7.83
CA GLN A 35 -19.80 -5.05 -7.59
C GLN A 35 -20.96 -5.52 -8.51
N GLY A 36 -20.77 -6.58 -9.30
CA GLY A 36 -21.80 -7.17 -10.14
C GLY A 36 -22.04 -6.46 -11.47
N PHE A 37 -21.13 -5.59 -11.91
CA PHE A 37 -21.24 -4.94 -13.20
C PHE A 37 -20.75 -5.86 -14.33
N LYS A 38 -21.44 -5.81 -15.48
CA LYS A 38 -20.93 -6.36 -16.73
C LYS A 38 -19.89 -5.38 -17.29
N VAL A 39 -18.63 -5.77 -17.33
CA VAL A 39 -17.52 -4.87 -17.71
C VAL A 39 -17.12 -5.08 -19.14
N GLU A 40 -17.24 -4.03 -19.95
CA GLU A 40 -16.66 -3.92 -21.28
C GLU A 40 -15.26 -3.28 -21.16
N ASP A 41 -14.23 -4.03 -21.57
CA ASP A 41 -12.82 -3.62 -21.45
C ASP A 41 -12.32 -3.13 -22.80
N LYS A 42 -12.18 -1.82 -22.98
CA LYS A 42 -11.67 -1.17 -24.19
C LYS A 42 -10.19 -0.85 -24.05
N HIS A 43 -9.40 -1.51 -24.89
CA HIS A 43 -7.96 -1.38 -24.90
C HIS A 43 -7.53 -0.22 -25.80
N LEU A 44 -6.70 0.65 -25.26
CA LEU A 44 -6.01 1.69 -26.00
C LEU A 44 -4.59 1.19 -26.27
N THR A 45 -4.30 0.85 -27.52
CA THR A 45 -3.05 0.21 -27.93
C THR A 45 -2.02 1.22 -28.43
N SER A 46 -2.46 2.42 -28.78
CA SER A 46 -1.64 3.49 -29.33
C SER A 46 -1.73 4.78 -28.50
N ARG A 47 -0.63 5.55 -28.46
CA ARG A 47 -0.63 6.90 -27.87
C ARG A 47 -1.65 7.82 -28.55
N LYS A 48 -1.84 7.69 -29.87
CA LYS A 48 -2.84 8.47 -30.60
C LYS A 48 -4.25 8.22 -30.10
N GLU A 49 -4.59 6.95 -29.82
CA GLU A 49 -5.90 6.59 -29.26
C GLU A 49 -6.10 7.15 -27.83
N VAL A 50 -5.04 7.14 -27.04
CA VAL A 50 -5.06 7.72 -25.69
C VAL A 50 -5.30 9.23 -25.74
N GLU A 51 -4.62 9.93 -26.64
CA GLU A 51 -4.76 11.38 -26.82
C GLU A 51 -6.14 11.73 -27.42
N ALA A 52 -6.61 10.96 -28.38
CA ALA A 52 -7.95 11.12 -28.94
C ALA A 52 -9.05 10.94 -27.87
N LEU A 53 -8.92 9.90 -27.04
CA LEU A 53 -9.84 9.71 -25.91
C LEU A 53 -9.81 10.87 -24.92
N LYS A 54 -8.62 11.35 -24.58
CA LYS A 54 -8.44 12.51 -23.69
C LYS A 54 -9.08 13.77 -24.25
N ALA A 55 -8.87 14.04 -25.53
CA ALA A 55 -9.45 15.19 -26.21
C ALA A 55 -10.98 15.08 -26.29
N LEU A 56 -11.50 13.89 -26.66
CA LEU A 56 -12.94 13.66 -26.81
C LEU A 56 -13.70 13.88 -25.49
N HIS A 57 -13.14 13.42 -24.38
CA HIS A 57 -13.80 13.49 -23.07
C HIS A 57 -13.25 14.61 -22.18
N ASN A 58 -12.36 15.45 -22.70
CA ASN A 58 -11.69 16.54 -21.97
C ASN A 58 -11.09 16.08 -20.63
N VAL A 59 -10.27 15.01 -20.68
CA VAL A 59 -9.64 14.39 -19.53
C VAL A 59 -8.12 14.38 -19.68
N SER A 60 -7.41 14.42 -18.54
CA SER A 60 -5.94 14.42 -18.52
C SER A 60 -5.34 13.02 -18.34
N THR A 61 -6.09 12.06 -17.83
CA THR A 61 -5.56 10.75 -17.38
C THR A 61 -6.35 9.56 -17.91
N VAL A 62 -5.72 8.39 -17.93
CA VAL A 62 -6.33 7.06 -18.14
C VAL A 62 -5.95 6.19 -16.94
N PRO A 63 -6.80 5.28 -16.47
CA PRO A 63 -8.03 4.78 -17.09
C PRO A 63 -9.22 5.74 -16.93
N GLN A 64 -10.20 5.60 -17.83
CA GLN A 64 -11.49 6.27 -17.72
C GLN A 64 -12.61 5.23 -17.66
N ILE A 65 -13.57 5.45 -16.77
CA ILE A 65 -14.65 4.52 -16.47
C ILE A 65 -15.98 5.22 -16.74
N PHE A 66 -16.86 4.49 -17.40
CA PHE A 66 -18.24 4.90 -17.67
C PHE A 66 -19.17 3.84 -17.11
N ILE A 67 -20.21 4.26 -16.42
CA ILE A 67 -21.30 3.41 -15.92
C ILE A 67 -22.60 3.91 -16.54
N ASP A 68 -23.29 3.03 -17.28
CA ASP A 68 -24.53 3.38 -17.98
C ASP A 68 -24.39 4.72 -18.74
N GLU A 69 -23.31 4.86 -19.55
CA GLU A 69 -22.95 6.07 -20.34
C GLU A 69 -22.51 7.29 -19.53
N THR A 70 -22.66 7.27 -18.22
CA THR A 70 -22.19 8.35 -17.35
C THR A 70 -20.71 8.18 -17.02
N ARG A 71 -19.92 9.22 -17.26
CA ARG A 71 -18.51 9.21 -16.92
C ARG A 71 -18.30 9.31 -15.41
N ILE A 72 -17.62 8.35 -14.83
CA ILE A 72 -17.23 8.35 -13.41
C ILE A 72 -15.85 8.98 -13.23
N GLY A 73 -14.90 8.65 -14.11
CA GLY A 73 -13.52 9.15 -14.02
C GLY A 73 -12.49 8.04 -13.91
N GLY A 74 -11.46 8.24 -13.09
CA GLY A 74 -10.37 7.31 -12.87
C GLY A 74 -10.65 6.29 -11.75
N PHE A 75 -9.59 5.59 -11.32
CA PHE A 75 -9.71 4.59 -10.26
C PHE A 75 -10.10 5.21 -8.90
N ASP A 76 -9.56 6.39 -8.60
CA ASP A 76 -9.83 7.09 -7.33
C ASP A 76 -11.30 7.56 -7.26
N ASP A 77 -11.83 8.01 -8.39
CA ASP A 77 -13.22 8.45 -8.51
C ASP A 77 -14.19 7.26 -8.42
N LEU A 78 -13.76 6.11 -8.97
CA LEU A 78 -14.51 4.87 -8.85
C LEU A 78 -14.58 4.37 -7.40
N LEU A 79 -13.49 4.51 -6.64
CA LEU A 79 -13.50 4.17 -5.21
C LEU A 79 -14.48 5.06 -4.44
N GLU A 80 -14.48 6.35 -4.74
CA GLU A 80 -15.41 7.32 -4.14
C GLU A 80 -16.85 7.00 -4.50
N TYR A 81 -17.14 6.68 -5.76
CA TYR A 81 -18.45 6.24 -6.23
C TYR A 81 -19.02 5.05 -5.44
N PHE A 82 -18.15 4.10 -5.03
CA PHE A 82 -18.53 2.97 -4.19
C PHE A 82 -18.39 3.22 -2.68
N GLY A 83 -18.18 4.46 -2.25
CA GLY A 83 -18.02 4.80 -0.83
C GLY A 83 -16.77 4.17 -0.19
N LYS A 84 -15.78 3.77 -0.97
CA LYS A 84 -14.52 3.20 -0.47
C LYS A 84 -13.48 4.29 -0.26
N THR A 85 -12.85 4.27 0.90
CA THR A 85 -11.83 5.26 1.23
C THR A 85 -10.62 5.14 0.30
N LYS A 86 -10.22 6.25 -0.30
CA LYS A 86 -8.97 6.36 -1.05
C LYS A 86 -7.81 6.04 -0.09
N ARG A 87 -6.89 5.17 -0.48
CA ARG A 87 -5.64 5.03 0.27
C ARG A 87 -4.89 6.36 0.16
N PRO A 88 -4.48 6.97 1.28
CA PRO A 88 -3.69 8.18 1.23
C PRO A 88 -2.43 7.91 0.40
N LYS A 89 -2.19 8.74 -0.61
CA LYS A 89 -0.99 8.65 -1.45
C LYS A 89 0.22 8.89 -0.54
N GLY A 90 1.11 7.91 -0.45
CA GLY A 90 2.42 8.10 0.19
C GLY A 90 2.55 7.64 1.64
N THR A 91 1.56 7.06 2.27
CA THR A 91 1.75 6.43 3.58
C THR A 91 2.23 4.98 3.42
N THR A 92 3.48 4.81 3.06
CA THR A 92 4.19 3.58 3.39
C THR A 92 4.39 3.63 4.91
N THR A 93 3.46 3.03 5.64
CA THR A 93 3.53 3.03 7.10
C THR A 93 4.62 2.04 7.50
N TYR A 94 5.85 2.51 7.63
CA TYR A 94 6.96 1.77 8.24
C TYR A 94 6.89 1.80 9.77
N GLN A 95 5.88 2.46 10.33
CA GLN A 95 5.64 2.60 11.77
C GLN A 95 5.80 1.27 12.54
N PRO A 96 5.12 0.16 12.17
CA PRO A 96 5.27 -1.07 12.95
C PRO A 96 6.67 -1.67 12.87
N ILE A 97 7.36 -1.51 11.76
CA ILE A 97 8.72 -2.02 11.58
C ILE A 97 9.70 -1.22 12.44
N ILE A 98 9.60 0.11 12.42
CA ILE A 98 10.44 1.00 13.22
C ILE A 98 10.24 0.73 14.73
N VAL A 99 9.00 0.53 15.17
CA VAL A 99 8.71 0.22 16.58
C VAL A 99 9.34 -1.11 17.00
N LEU A 100 9.23 -2.15 16.19
CA LEU A 100 9.85 -3.45 16.48
C LEU A 100 11.38 -3.37 16.55
N PHE A 101 12.00 -2.65 15.62
CA PHE A 101 13.45 -2.43 15.62
C PHE A 101 13.90 -1.64 16.84
N SER A 102 13.18 -0.59 17.22
CA SER A 102 13.53 0.22 18.40
C SER A 102 13.41 -0.57 19.71
N ILE A 103 12.39 -1.41 19.86
CA ILE A 103 12.24 -2.29 21.02
C ILE A 103 13.39 -3.31 21.07
N GLY A 104 13.74 -3.94 19.94
CA GLY A 104 14.87 -4.88 19.85
C GLY A 104 16.20 -4.24 20.24
N LEU A 105 16.45 -3.03 19.79
CA LEU A 105 17.67 -2.28 20.12
C LEU A 105 17.74 -1.94 21.61
N LEU A 106 16.62 -1.50 22.21
CA LEU A 106 16.54 -1.20 23.64
C LEU A 106 16.79 -2.46 24.50
N LEU A 107 16.20 -3.60 24.12
CA LEU A 107 16.44 -4.86 24.83
C LEU A 107 17.90 -5.33 24.74
N ALA A 108 18.51 -5.23 23.56
CA ALA A 108 19.92 -5.55 23.37
C ALA A 108 20.82 -4.65 24.24
N PHE A 109 20.54 -3.35 24.30
CA PHE A 109 21.26 -2.41 25.14
C PHE A 109 21.08 -2.73 26.63
N ALA A 110 19.86 -3.03 27.07
CA ALA A 110 19.58 -3.40 28.45
C ALA A 110 20.35 -4.68 28.89
N ILE A 111 20.37 -5.70 28.04
CA ILE A 111 21.09 -6.96 28.31
C ILE A 111 22.60 -6.72 28.41
N THR A 112 23.18 -5.95 27.50
CA THR A 112 24.61 -5.61 27.52
C THR A 112 24.96 -4.78 28.75
N TRP A 113 24.11 -3.83 29.13
CA TRP A 113 24.28 -3.01 30.33
C TRP A 113 24.26 -3.86 31.61
N LEU A 114 23.31 -4.78 31.74
CA LEU A 114 23.21 -5.70 32.86
C LEU A 114 24.46 -6.59 32.99
N LYS A 115 24.92 -7.15 31.88
CA LYS A 115 26.16 -7.97 31.86
C LYS A 115 27.37 -7.15 32.24
N PHE A 116 27.50 -5.93 31.72
CA PHE A 116 28.61 -5.05 32.07
C PHE A 116 28.61 -4.70 33.56
N ASN A 117 27.47 -4.38 34.13
CA ASN A 117 27.32 -4.04 35.54
C ASN A 117 27.62 -5.24 36.45
N THR A 118 27.21 -6.46 36.07
CA THR A 118 27.51 -7.70 36.80
C THR A 118 29.00 -8.01 36.79
N ILE A 119 29.67 -7.87 35.65
CA ILE A 119 31.12 -8.12 35.53
C ILE A 119 31.92 -7.07 36.31
N PHE A 120 31.50 -5.81 36.27
CA PHE A 120 32.14 -4.72 36.97
C PHE A 120 32.04 -4.89 38.50
N ASN A 121 30.87 -5.24 39.01
CA ASN A 121 30.67 -5.51 40.45
C ASN A 121 31.48 -6.72 40.91
N PHE A 122 31.57 -7.77 40.11
CA PHE A 122 32.36 -8.97 40.48
C PHE A 122 33.84 -8.66 40.57
N LYS A 123 34.42 -7.90 39.65
CA LYS A 123 35.84 -7.50 39.70
C LYS A 123 36.17 -6.59 40.86
N THR A 124 35.27 -5.67 41.25
CA THR A 124 35.48 -4.82 42.39
C THR A 124 35.46 -5.58 43.71
N ILE A 125 34.63 -6.59 43.86
CA ILE A 125 34.56 -7.43 45.04
C ILE A 125 35.84 -8.28 45.16
N GLU A 126 36.34 -8.88 44.10
CA GLU A 126 37.59 -9.63 44.11
C GLU A 126 38.79 -8.73 44.49
N TRP A 127 38.82 -7.51 43.96
CA TRP A 127 39.86 -6.54 44.26
C TRP A 127 39.86 -6.15 45.76
N PHE A 128 38.69 -5.94 46.35
CA PHE A 128 38.52 -5.66 47.77
C PHE A 128 38.94 -6.84 48.67
N ILE A 129 38.58 -8.06 48.30
CA ILE A 129 38.99 -9.28 49.02
C ILE A 129 40.48 -9.47 48.95
N SER A 130 41.10 -9.24 47.80
CA SER A 130 42.56 -9.37 47.64
C SER A 130 43.34 -8.36 48.47
N ILE A 131 42.89 -7.11 48.57
CA ILE A 131 43.50 -6.07 49.40
C ILE A 131 43.33 -6.41 50.87
N SER A 132 42.17 -6.87 51.29
CA SER A 132 41.90 -7.24 52.69
C SER A 132 42.79 -8.42 53.15
N MET A 133 43.13 -9.32 52.23
CA MET A 133 43.98 -10.47 52.54
C MET A 133 45.49 -10.17 52.59
N VAL A 134 45.91 -9.02 52.00
CA VAL A 134 47.31 -8.55 52.03
C VAL A 134 47.59 -7.68 53.26
N LEU A 135 46.54 -7.17 53.90
CA LEU A 135 46.63 -6.27 55.09
C LEU A 135 46.54 -7.03 56.45
N LEU A 136 46.29 -8.36 56.40
CA LEU A 136 46.29 -9.28 57.56
C LEU A 136 47.60 -10.10 57.55
#